data_69982c8c90750bfc63955c9c55039d22
#
_entry.id   69982c8c90750bfc63955c9c55039d22
#
_cell.length_a   1.000
_cell.length_b   1.000
_cell.length_c   1.000
_cell.angle_alpha   90.00
_cell.angle_beta   90.00
_cell.angle_gamma   90.00
#
_symmetry.space_group_name_H-M   'P 1'
#
loop_
_entity.id
_entity.type
_entity.pdbx_description
1 polymer ?
#
loop_
_entity_poly.entity_id
_entity_poly.type
_entity_poly.pdbx_seq_one_letter_code
_entity_poly.pdbx_strand_id
1 'polypeptide(L)'
;QYNPTFLKDAGPGQEPQRETALSYVKKWNTCIDIGSQFGFWTRPLLKKFKTVHCFEPNTLFRECFLKNIPLDNVTLHPYGLSDNEHTAHQSKAGQVLSMKEGSVQCRTLDSFKLDNVDFIKIDVDGFEHKVLVGAKQTITKFEPVINIEMKRMKRPLVVHHCSNFLKKRGYKKVHIVKSDEVWIKKV
;
A
#
# COMPACT_ATOMS: atom_id res chain seq x y z
N GLN A 1 25.31 -1.95 -6.00
CA GLN A 1 25.13 -0.49 -5.82
C GLN A 1 23.82 -0.12 -6.48
N TYR A 2 22.83 0.28 -5.68
CA TYR A 2 21.57 0.82 -6.21
C TYR A 2 21.84 2.23 -6.75
N ASN A 3 21.58 2.44 -8.04
CA ASN A 3 21.75 3.74 -8.68
C ASN A 3 20.58 4.65 -8.27
N PRO A 4 20.82 5.79 -7.60
CA PRO A 4 19.76 6.70 -7.14
C PRO A 4 19.00 7.42 -8.26
N THR A 5 19.41 7.27 -9.53
CA THR A 5 18.73 7.84 -10.70
C THR A 5 17.57 7.01 -11.23
N PHE A 6 17.25 5.87 -10.61
CA PHE A 6 16.23 4.91 -11.09
C PHE A 6 14.84 5.51 -11.33
N LEU A 7 14.46 6.62 -10.66
CA LEU A 7 13.15 7.26 -10.89
C LEU A 7 13.08 8.13 -12.15
N LYS A 8 14.21 8.55 -12.71
CA LYS A 8 14.23 9.28 -13.99
C LYS A 8 14.03 8.34 -15.18
N ASP A 9 14.51 7.10 -15.04
CA ASP A 9 14.54 6.09 -16.11
C ASP A 9 13.49 4.98 -15.92
N ALA A 10 12.83 4.95 -14.75
CA ALA A 10 11.69 4.06 -14.53
C ALA A 10 10.52 4.54 -15.39
N GLY A 11 10.43 3.95 -16.55
CA GLY A 11 9.35 4.17 -17.50
C GLY A 11 7.96 3.95 -16.86
N PRO A 12 6.88 4.11 -17.63
CA PRO A 12 5.48 4.19 -17.15
C PRO A 12 4.92 2.88 -16.55
N GLY A 13 5.78 2.07 -15.90
CA GLY A 13 5.50 0.68 -15.54
C GLY A 13 4.21 0.43 -14.76
N GLN A 14 3.82 1.33 -13.85
CA GLN A 14 2.60 1.20 -13.03
C GLN A 14 1.62 2.37 -13.23
N GLU A 15 1.85 3.22 -14.23
CA GLU A 15 0.99 4.37 -14.50
C GLU A 15 -0.45 3.98 -14.85
N PRO A 16 -0.72 2.98 -15.72
CA PRO A 16 -2.09 2.58 -16.02
C PRO A 16 -2.85 2.09 -14.80
N GLN A 17 -2.21 1.33 -13.89
CA GLN A 17 -2.82 0.87 -12.66
C GLN A 17 -3.20 2.05 -11.77
N ARG A 18 -2.26 2.97 -11.58
CA ARG A 18 -2.44 4.16 -10.75
C ARG A 18 -3.54 5.08 -11.28
N GLU A 19 -3.48 5.47 -12.55
CA GLU A 19 -4.46 6.39 -13.13
C GLU A 19 -5.87 5.77 -13.13
N THR A 20 -5.99 4.47 -13.42
CA THR A 20 -7.26 3.76 -13.30
C THR A 20 -7.79 3.80 -11.86
N ALA A 21 -6.96 3.51 -10.86
CA ALA A 21 -7.39 3.54 -9.47
C ALA A 21 -7.82 4.95 -9.02
N LEU A 22 -7.03 5.96 -9.40
CA LEU A 22 -7.29 7.35 -9.04
C LEU A 22 -8.53 7.94 -9.72
N SER A 23 -8.98 7.41 -10.86
CA SER A 23 -10.22 7.86 -11.52
C SER A 23 -11.48 7.64 -10.68
N TYR A 24 -11.43 6.76 -9.67
CA TYR A 24 -12.52 6.50 -8.74
C TYR A 24 -12.45 7.36 -7.47
N VAL A 25 -11.37 8.10 -7.25
CA VAL A 25 -11.19 8.94 -6.06
C VAL A 25 -11.97 10.25 -6.23
N LYS A 26 -12.80 10.58 -5.23
CA LYS A 26 -13.65 11.79 -5.24
C LYS A 26 -13.11 12.91 -4.35
N LYS A 27 -12.33 12.58 -3.35
CA LYS A 27 -11.71 13.51 -2.39
C LYS A 27 -10.22 13.23 -2.32
N TRP A 28 -9.43 14.26 -2.06
CA TRP A 28 -7.98 14.20 -2.17
C TRP A 28 -7.29 14.67 -0.86
N ASN A 29 -7.81 14.21 0.29
CA ASN A 29 -7.25 14.58 1.59
C ASN A 29 -6.06 13.68 1.93
N THR A 30 -6.30 12.44 2.38
CA THR A 30 -5.24 11.53 2.82
C THR A 30 -5.16 10.30 1.92
N CYS A 31 -3.95 10.02 1.46
CA CYS A 31 -3.57 8.81 0.74
C CYS A 31 -2.64 7.94 1.61
N ILE A 32 -2.79 6.62 1.51
CA ILE A 32 -1.91 5.66 2.17
C ILE A 32 -1.26 4.77 1.10
N ASP A 33 0.08 4.79 1.03
CA ASP A 33 0.90 3.96 0.13
C ASP A 33 1.62 2.88 0.95
N ILE A 34 1.08 1.66 0.92
CA ILE A 34 1.59 0.52 1.69
C ILE A 34 2.47 -0.35 0.79
N GLY A 35 3.75 -0.51 1.17
CA GLY A 35 4.82 -1.04 0.34
C GLY A 35 5.29 0.02 -0.65
N SER A 36 5.66 1.19 -0.13
CA SER A 36 6.02 2.35 -0.97
C SER A 36 7.37 2.22 -1.65
N GLN A 37 8.22 1.30 -1.20
CA GLN A 37 9.54 1.03 -1.77
C GLN A 37 10.36 2.32 -2.01
N PHE A 38 10.69 2.61 -3.26
CA PHE A 38 11.48 3.79 -3.68
C PHE A 38 10.63 5.03 -3.97
N GLY A 39 9.28 4.96 -3.78
CA GLY A 39 8.36 6.07 -4.00
C GLY A 39 7.75 6.17 -5.40
N PHE A 40 7.71 5.08 -6.19
CA PHE A 40 7.15 5.09 -7.55
C PHE A 40 5.67 5.51 -7.60
N TRP A 41 4.88 5.02 -6.65
CA TRP A 41 3.49 5.46 -6.49
C TRP A 41 3.41 6.79 -5.76
N THR A 42 4.19 6.95 -4.69
CA THR A 42 4.16 8.14 -3.83
C THR A 42 4.35 9.42 -4.60
N ARG A 43 5.37 9.51 -5.48
CA ARG A 43 5.71 10.75 -6.19
C ARG A 43 4.55 11.39 -6.97
N PRO A 44 3.78 10.67 -7.80
CA PRO A 44 2.59 11.22 -8.42
C PRO A 44 1.42 11.48 -7.45
N LEU A 45 1.30 10.71 -6.35
CA LEU A 45 0.26 10.89 -5.34
C LEU A 45 0.43 12.22 -4.58
N LEU A 46 1.66 12.64 -4.31
CA LEU A 46 1.96 13.93 -3.67
C LEU A 46 1.41 15.15 -4.44
N LYS A 47 1.25 15.02 -5.76
CA LYS A 47 0.68 16.09 -6.59
C LYS A 47 -0.84 16.20 -6.48
N LYS A 48 -1.49 15.19 -5.92
CA LYS A 48 -2.96 15.06 -5.89
C LYS A 48 -3.52 15.14 -4.47
N PHE A 49 -2.87 14.53 -3.50
CA PHE A 49 -3.34 14.45 -2.11
C PHE A 49 -2.70 15.52 -1.22
N LYS A 50 -3.47 16.01 -0.25
CA LYS A 50 -2.97 16.96 0.76
C LYS A 50 -1.94 16.32 1.68
N THR A 51 -2.12 15.03 2.02
CA THR A 51 -1.23 14.26 2.88
C THR A 51 -1.06 12.86 2.34
N VAL A 52 0.17 12.35 2.35
CA VAL A 52 0.49 10.97 1.94
C VAL A 52 1.24 10.27 3.08
N HIS A 53 0.70 9.16 3.56
CA HIS A 53 1.38 8.28 4.52
C HIS A 53 1.94 7.07 3.79
N CYS A 54 3.25 6.87 3.87
CA CYS A 54 3.98 5.79 3.23
C CYS A 54 4.47 4.79 4.26
N PHE A 55 4.30 3.49 4.00
CA PHE A 55 4.78 2.43 4.87
C PHE A 55 5.77 1.56 4.12
N GLU A 56 7.03 1.54 4.60
CA GLU A 56 8.12 0.75 4.03
C GLU A 56 9.06 0.25 5.13
N PRO A 57 9.06 -1.04 5.44
CA PRO A 57 9.90 -1.59 6.50
C PRO A 57 11.38 -1.71 6.13
N ASN A 58 11.73 -1.83 4.83
CA ASN A 58 13.10 -2.04 4.38
C ASN A 58 13.93 -0.77 4.48
N THR A 59 15.02 -0.80 5.25
CA THR A 59 15.90 0.35 5.45
C THR A 59 16.53 0.87 4.17
N LEU A 60 17.01 -0.02 3.30
CA LEU A 60 17.63 0.40 2.02
C LEU A 60 16.60 1.05 1.08
N PHE A 61 15.36 0.53 1.08
CA PHE A 61 14.29 1.13 0.28
C PHE A 61 13.92 2.51 0.80
N ARG A 62 13.84 2.69 2.14
CA ARG A 62 13.60 4.00 2.74
C ARG A 62 14.71 5.00 2.45
N GLU A 63 15.98 4.59 2.49
CA GLU A 63 17.10 5.46 2.12
C GLU A 63 17.00 5.95 0.67
N CYS A 64 16.60 5.08 -0.25
CA CYS A 64 16.34 5.46 -1.64
C CYS A 64 15.11 6.37 -1.75
N PHE A 65 14.03 6.04 -1.02
CA PHE A 65 12.83 6.86 -0.97
C PHE A 65 13.13 8.30 -0.56
N LEU A 66 13.89 8.51 0.51
CA LEU A 66 14.26 9.83 1.02
C LEU A 66 15.09 10.66 0.03
N LYS A 67 15.81 10.01 -0.88
CA LYS A 67 16.54 10.70 -1.97
C LYS A 67 15.64 11.06 -3.15
N ASN A 68 14.52 10.36 -3.32
CA ASN A 68 13.65 10.45 -4.47
C ASN A 68 12.42 11.34 -4.24
N ILE A 69 11.98 11.46 -2.99
CA ILE A 69 10.68 12.03 -2.63
C ILE A 69 10.88 13.27 -1.75
N PRO A 70 10.33 14.44 -2.15
CA PRO A 70 10.24 15.59 -1.26
C PRO A 70 9.30 15.28 -0.09
N LEU A 71 9.64 15.77 1.12
CA LEU A 71 8.93 15.41 2.34
C LEU A 71 7.89 16.44 2.80
N ASP A 72 7.49 17.38 1.95
CA ASP A 72 6.64 18.53 2.33
C ASP A 72 5.25 18.09 2.84
N ASN A 73 4.65 17.09 2.19
CA ASN A 73 3.32 16.58 2.55
C ASN A 73 3.30 15.03 2.66
N VAL A 74 4.46 14.42 2.94
CA VAL A 74 4.59 12.98 3.11
C VAL A 74 5.13 12.62 4.49
N THR A 75 4.61 11.52 5.06
CA THR A 75 5.16 10.88 6.26
C THR A 75 5.58 9.46 5.91
N LEU A 76 6.88 9.16 6.04
CA LEU A 76 7.42 7.82 5.82
C LEU A 76 7.51 7.06 7.16
N HIS A 77 6.77 5.97 7.25
CA HIS A 77 6.73 5.10 8.43
C HIS A 77 7.63 3.88 8.22
N PRO A 78 8.57 3.59 9.15
CA PRO A 78 9.51 2.48 9.04
C PRO A 78 8.91 1.14 9.51
N TYR A 79 7.65 0.89 9.23
CA TYR A 79 6.91 -0.28 9.70
C TYR A 79 6.38 -1.12 8.55
N GLY A 80 6.38 -2.45 8.74
CA GLY A 80 5.48 -3.32 8.01
C GLY A 80 4.07 -3.18 8.55
N LEU A 81 3.05 -3.40 7.70
CA LEU A 81 1.66 -3.45 8.17
C LEU A 81 1.16 -4.89 8.20
N SER A 82 0.41 -5.22 9.27
CA SER A 82 -0.13 -6.55 9.53
C SER A 82 -1.44 -6.46 10.32
N ASP A 83 -2.00 -7.62 10.67
CA ASP A 83 -3.22 -7.77 11.47
C ASP A 83 -3.03 -7.52 12.97
N ASN A 84 -1.79 -7.53 13.46
CA ASN A 84 -1.42 -7.25 14.85
C ASN A 84 0.01 -6.68 14.92
N GLU A 85 0.43 -6.24 16.12
CA GLU A 85 1.80 -5.80 16.37
C GLU A 85 2.69 -7.01 16.67
N HIS A 86 3.79 -7.12 15.91
CA HIS A 86 4.80 -8.18 16.07
C HIS A 86 6.08 -7.82 15.31
N THR A 87 7.13 -8.61 15.51
CA THR A 87 8.32 -8.57 14.65
C THR A 87 8.23 -9.63 13.56
N ALA A 88 8.67 -9.29 12.37
CA ALA A 88 8.71 -10.20 11.23
C ALA A 88 10.09 -10.20 10.58
N HIS A 89 10.42 -11.28 9.89
CA HIS A 89 11.63 -11.36 9.09
C HIS A 89 11.33 -10.91 7.65
N GLN A 90 12.15 -10.00 7.14
CA GLN A 90 12.12 -9.61 5.74
C GLN A 90 13.17 -10.41 4.96
N SER A 91 12.82 -10.96 3.82
CA SER A 91 13.78 -11.65 2.97
C SER A 91 14.89 -10.70 2.50
N LYS A 92 16.06 -11.23 2.13
CA LYS A 92 17.19 -10.44 1.61
C LYS A 92 16.81 -9.63 0.36
N ALA A 93 15.81 -10.08 -0.39
CA ALA A 93 15.27 -9.36 -1.56
C ALA A 93 14.30 -8.24 -1.19
N GLY A 94 14.01 -8.05 0.11
CA GLY A 94 13.09 -7.00 0.57
C GLY A 94 11.60 -7.23 0.26
N GLN A 95 11.26 -8.38 -0.33
CA GLN A 95 9.96 -8.59 -0.96
C GLN A 95 8.96 -9.37 -0.11
N VAL A 96 9.38 -10.08 0.92
CA VAL A 96 8.47 -10.93 1.71
C VAL A 96 8.76 -10.81 3.18
N LEU A 97 7.76 -10.44 3.95
CA LEU A 97 7.76 -10.61 5.39
C LEU A 97 7.45 -12.08 5.71
N SER A 98 8.13 -12.66 6.68
CA SER A 98 7.79 -13.97 7.24
C SER A 98 7.56 -13.83 8.74
N MET A 99 6.74 -14.72 9.30
CA MET A 99 6.45 -14.73 10.75
C MET A 99 7.60 -15.28 11.61
N LYS A 100 8.74 -15.62 11.02
CA LYS A 100 9.95 -15.98 11.78
C LYS A 100 10.54 -14.72 12.41
N GLU A 101 11.22 -14.86 13.54
CA GLU A 101 11.94 -13.76 14.20
C GLU A 101 12.76 -12.95 13.19
N GLY A 102 12.61 -11.64 13.23
CA GLY A 102 13.23 -10.76 12.26
C GLY A 102 13.38 -9.33 12.74
N SER A 103 13.91 -8.50 11.87
CA SER A 103 14.30 -7.11 12.13
C SER A 103 13.23 -6.08 11.80
N VAL A 104 12.06 -6.49 11.31
CA VAL A 104 10.99 -5.59 10.89
C VAL A 104 9.89 -5.54 11.93
N GLN A 105 9.63 -4.34 12.43
CA GLN A 105 8.46 -4.07 13.28
C GLN A 105 7.20 -3.99 12.42
N CYS A 106 6.19 -4.81 12.76
CA CYS A 106 4.88 -4.77 12.13
C CYS A 106 3.85 -4.15 13.06
N ARG A 107 2.97 -3.32 12.50
CA ARG A 107 1.88 -2.66 13.21
C ARG A 107 0.56 -2.77 12.44
N THR A 108 -0.56 -2.49 13.08
CA THR A 108 -1.83 -2.33 12.38
C THR A 108 -1.93 -0.92 11.80
N LEU A 109 -2.58 -0.77 10.63
CA LEU A 109 -2.86 0.57 10.11
C LEU A 109 -3.74 1.38 11.09
N ASP A 110 -4.69 0.72 11.72
CA ASP A 110 -5.62 1.35 12.66
C ASP A 110 -4.94 1.97 13.89
N SER A 111 -3.74 1.47 14.28
CA SER A 111 -2.97 2.01 15.41
C SER A 111 -2.42 3.41 15.15
N PHE A 112 -2.31 3.84 13.89
CA PHE A 112 -1.84 5.18 13.52
C PHE A 112 -2.93 6.26 13.62
N LYS A 113 -4.20 5.87 13.77
CA LYS A 113 -5.34 6.79 13.93
C LYS A 113 -5.40 7.89 12.88
N LEU A 114 -5.10 7.54 11.62
CA LEU A 114 -5.11 8.48 10.50
C LEU A 114 -6.55 8.96 10.21
N ASP A 115 -6.66 10.19 9.71
CA ASP A 115 -7.95 10.81 9.41
C ASP A 115 -8.13 11.09 7.91
N ASN A 116 -9.42 11.19 7.50
CA ASN A 116 -9.83 11.61 6.16
C ASN A 116 -9.17 10.78 5.04
N VAL A 117 -9.11 9.44 5.22
CA VAL A 117 -8.47 8.53 4.27
C VAL A 117 -9.38 8.32 3.05
N ASP A 118 -8.92 8.77 1.88
CA ASP A 118 -9.67 8.71 0.63
C ASP A 118 -9.16 7.63 -0.32
N PHE A 119 -7.89 7.22 -0.17
CA PHE A 119 -7.25 6.23 -1.02
C PHE A 119 -6.23 5.38 -0.26
N ILE A 120 -6.22 4.06 -0.52
CA ILE A 120 -5.22 3.12 0.00
C ILE A 120 -4.67 2.29 -1.15
N LYS A 121 -3.35 2.31 -1.38
CA LYS A 121 -2.62 1.35 -2.22
C LYS A 121 -2.01 0.28 -1.32
N ILE A 122 -2.13 -0.99 -1.71
CA ILE A 122 -1.55 -2.16 -1.00
C ILE A 122 -0.77 -3.02 -1.98
N ASP A 123 0.54 -3.13 -1.75
CA ASP A 123 1.44 -4.00 -2.52
C ASP A 123 2.58 -4.46 -1.60
N VAL A 124 2.38 -5.60 -0.92
CA VAL A 124 3.22 -6.07 0.19
C VAL A 124 3.61 -7.55 0.09
N ASP A 125 3.46 -8.13 -1.10
CA ASP A 125 3.97 -9.46 -1.46
C ASP A 125 3.53 -10.62 -0.54
N GLY A 126 2.22 -10.67 -0.23
CA GLY A 126 1.60 -11.80 0.46
C GLY A 126 1.02 -11.49 1.84
N PHE A 127 1.21 -10.27 2.33
CA PHE A 127 0.59 -9.78 3.57
C PHE A 127 -0.71 -8.98 3.32
N GLU A 128 -1.18 -8.87 2.09
CA GLU A 128 -2.33 -8.03 1.70
C GLU A 128 -3.55 -8.29 2.57
N HIS A 129 -3.88 -9.56 2.85
CA HIS A 129 -5.02 -9.89 3.71
C HIS A 129 -4.81 -9.43 5.15
N LYS A 130 -3.61 -9.62 5.71
CA LYS A 130 -3.27 -9.15 7.06
C LYS A 130 -3.33 -7.63 7.17
N VAL A 131 -2.82 -6.91 6.16
CA VAL A 131 -2.94 -5.46 6.05
C VAL A 131 -4.41 -5.02 6.08
N LEU A 132 -5.27 -5.66 5.29
CA LEU A 132 -6.71 -5.37 5.28
C LEU A 132 -7.36 -5.60 6.65
N VAL A 133 -6.98 -6.67 7.36
CA VAL A 133 -7.48 -6.95 8.72
C VAL A 133 -7.04 -5.87 9.69
N GLY A 134 -5.76 -5.48 9.67
CA GLY A 134 -5.21 -4.42 10.54
C GLY A 134 -5.64 -3.00 10.15
N ALA A 135 -6.31 -2.83 9.01
CA ALA A 135 -6.90 -1.58 8.52
C ALA A 135 -8.43 -1.55 8.67
N LYS A 136 -9.02 -2.51 9.37
CA LYS A 136 -10.47 -2.73 9.40
C LYS A 136 -11.26 -1.48 9.82
N GLN A 137 -10.82 -0.78 10.87
CA GLN A 137 -11.51 0.40 11.39
C GLN A 137 -11.39 1.57 10.41
N THR A 138 -10.19 1.83 9.90
CA THR A 138 -9.90 2.85 8.87
C THR A 138 -10.77 2.64 7.63
N ILE A 139 -10.80 1.41 7.09
CA ILE A 139 -11.61 1.05 5.90
C ILE A 139 -13.10 1.23 6.17
N THR A 140 -13.58 0.84 7.35
CA THR A 140 -15.00 0.96 7.71
C THR A 140 -15.42 2.42 7.93
N LYS A 141 -14.55 3.23 8.52
CA LYS A 141 -14.83 4.63 8.87
C LYS A 141 -14.83 5.54 7.64
N PHE A 142 -13.85 5.38 6.77
CA PHE A 142 -13.61 6.34 5.67
C PHE A 142 -14.03 5.84 4.30
N GLU A 143 -14.24 4.55 4.14
CA GLU A 143 -14.67 3.92 2.89
C GLU A 143 -13.80 4.29 1.68
N PRO A 144 -12.45 4.27 1.80
CA PRO A 144 -11.54 4.73 0.76
C PRO A 144 -11.65 3.89 -0.51
N VAL A 145 -11.22 4.45 -1.64
CA VAL A 145 -10.86 3.64 -2.81
C VAL A 145 -9.65 2.80 -2.47
N ILE A 146 -9.67 1.51 -2.77
CA ILE A 146 -8.57 0.58 -2.48
C ILE A 146 -8.01 0.04 -3.80
N ASN A 147 -6.73 0.27 -4.04
CA ASN A 147 -5.94 -0.42 -5.06
C ASN A 147 -5.07 -1.48 -4.38
N ILE A 148 -5.21 -2.73 -4.79
CA ILE A 148 -4.51 -3.83 -4.14
C ILE A 148 -3.93 -4.80 -5.19
N GLU A 149 -2.64 -5.13 -5.05
CA GLU A 149 -2.01 -6.12 -5.90
C GLU A 149 -2.48 -7.54 -5.54
N MET A 150 -3.00 -8.26 -6.55
CA MET A 150 -3.61 -9.57 -6.40
C MET A 150 -2.89 -10.61 -7.27
N LYS A 151 -1.78 -11.16 -6.80
CA LYS A 151 -0.97 -12.18 -7.51
C LYS A 151 -1.69 -13.54 -7.55
N ARG A 152 -2.77 -13.65 -8.34
CA ARG A 152 -3.70 -14.80 -8.40
C ARG A 152 -2.99 -16.14 -8.64
N MET A 153 -2.06 -16.19 -9.57
CA MET A 153 -1.32 -17.41 -9.92
C MET A 153 -0.35 -17.84 -8.82
N LYS A 154 0.23 -16.89 -8.08
CA LYS A 154 1.23 -17.18 -7.05
C LYS A 154 0.62 -17.36 -5.65
N ARG A 155 -0.49 -16.67 -5.34
CA ARG A 155 -1.08 -16.61 -4.00
C ARG A 155 -2.62 -16.67 -4.02
N PRO A 156 -3.23 -17.72 -4.56
CA PRO A 156 -4.69 -17.79 -4.73
C PRO A 156 -5.48 -17.69 -3.43
N LEU A 157 -4.97 -18.25 -2.33
CA LEU A 157 -5.61 -18.16 -1.01
C LEU A 157 -5.63 -16.73 -0.46
N VAL A 158 -4.53 -15.98 -0.60
CA VAL A 158 -4.48 -14.58 -0.17
C VAL A 158 -5.51 -13.77 -0.95
N VAL A 159 -5.57 -13.94 -2.27
CA VAL A 159 -6.55 -13.27 -3.14
C VAL A 159 -7.99 -13.60 -2.73
N HIS A 160 -8.27 -14.87 -2.42
CA HIS A 160 -9.59 -15.30 -1.94
C HIS A 160 -9.98 -14.60 -0.62
N HIS A 161 -9.06 -14.58 0.35
CA HIS A 161 -9.30 -13.94 1.65
C HIS A 161 -9.47 -12.42 1.52
N CYS A 162 -8.65 -11.74 0.72
CA CYS A 162 -8.78 -10.30 0.44
C CYS A 162 -10.14 -9.98 -0.19
N SER A 163 -10.52 -10.73 -1.22
CA SER A 163 -11.79 -10.52 -1.91
C SER A 163 -12.99 -10.73 -0.99
N ASN A 164 -12.96 -11.76 -0.14
CA ASN A 164 -14.02 -12.01 0.84
C ASN A 164 -14.10 -10.93 1.92
N PHE A 165 -12.93 -10.47 2.41
CA PHE A 165 -12.85 -9.39 3.39
C PHE A 165 -13.52 -8.11 2.86
N LEU A 166 -13.19 -7.70 1.64
CA LEU A 166 -13.71 -6.50 1.00
C LEU A 166 -15.21 -6.63 0.68
N LYS A 167 -15.64 -7.75 0.10
CA LYS A 167 -17.06 -8.01 -0.20
C LYS A 167 -17.94 -7.97 1.05
N LYS A 168 -17.49 -8.60 2.17
CA LYS A 168 -18.22 -8.57 3.45
C LYS A 168 -18.39 -7.16 4.02
N ARG A 169 -17.57 -6.19 3.58
CA ARG A 169 -17.65 -4.77 3.95
C ARG A 169 -18.35 -3.90 2.92
N GLY A 170 -19.05 -4.54 1.97
CA GLY A 170 -19.82 -3.84 0.96
C GLY A 170 -18.98 -3.21 -0.16
N TYR A 171 -17.74 -3.64 -0.34
CA TYR A 171 -16.94 -3.24 -1.49
C TYR A 171 -17.29 -4.07 -2.73
N LYS A 172 -17.21 -3.44 -3.89
CA LYS A 172 -17.23 -4.10 -5.19
C LYS A 172 -15.92 -3.86 -5.92
N LYS A 173 -15.44 -4.87 -6.61
CA LYS A 173 -14.33 -4.73 -7.55
C LYS A 173 -14.87 -4.06 -8.82
N VAL A 174 -14.22 -2.97 -9.23
CA VAL A 174 -14.65 -2.19 -10.39
C VAL A 174 -13.67 -2.28 -11.55
N HIS A 175 -12.39 -2.57 -11.28
CA HIS A 175 -11.40 -2.68 -12.34
C HIS A 175 -10.32 -3.70 -12.00
N ILE A 176 -9.66 -4.24 -13.03
CA ILE A 176 -8.42 -5.03 -12.94
C ILE A 176 -7.48 -4.48 -14.00
N VAL A 177 -6.27 -4.10 -13.57
CA VAL A 177 -5.19 -3.71 -14.48
C VAL A 177 -3.95 -4.54 -14.12
N LYS A 178 -3.55 -5.46 -14.99
CA LYS A 178 -2.51 -6.46 -14.71
C LYS A 178 -2.86 -7.28 -13.45
N SER A 179 -2.02 -7.20 -12.40
CA SER A 179 -2.25 -7.85 -11.10
C SER A 179 -3.04 -7.00 -10.11
N ASP A 180 -3.27 -5.72 -10.41
CA ASP A 180 -3.92 -4.80 -9.49
C ASP A 180 -5.43 -4.81 -9.63
N GLU A 181 -6.13 -4.82 -8.52
CA GLU A 181 -7.59 -4.70 -8.46
C GLU A 181 -8.00 -3.41 -7.76
N VAL A 182 -8.95 -2.71 -8.37
CA VAL A 182 -9.56 -1.50 -7.78
C VAL A 182 -10.89 -1.87 -7.16
N TRP A 183 -11.04 -1.52 -5.89
CA TRP A 183 -12.23 -1.77 -5.09
C TRP A 183 -12.80 -0.47 -4.55
N ILE A 184 -14.13 -0.31 -4.66
CA ILE A 184 -14.88 0.84 -4.14
C ILE A 184 -16.04 0.37 -3.29
N LYS A 185 -16.45 1.20 -2.33
CA LYS A 185 -17.67 0.96 -1.56
C LYS A 185 -18.89 0.99 -2.50
N LYS A 186 -19.81 0.05 -2.32
CA LYS A 186 -21.12 0.12 -3.01
C LYS A 186 -21.89 1.30 -2.43
N VAL A 187 -22.43 2.11 -3.32
CA VAL A 187 -23.42 3.14 -2.99
C VAL A 187 -24.77 2.48 -2.84
#